data_9a09e911677e81d5765c437390439e2c
#
_entry.id   9a09e911677e81d5765c437390439e2c
#
_cell.length_a   1.000
_cell.length_b   1.000
_cell.length_c   1.000
_cell.angle_alpha   90.00
_cell.angle_beta   90.00
_cell.angle_gamma   90.00
#
_symmetry.space_group_name_H-M   'P 1'
#
loop_
_entity.id
_entity.type
_entity.pdbx_description
1 polymer ?
#
loop_
_entity_poly.entity_id
_entity_poly.type
_entity_poly.pdbx_seq_one_letter_code
_entity_poly.pdbx_strand_id
1 'polypeptide(L)'
;MIVDNFRLQLGGKEYVPIVVGGMGVNISTTELALAVERLGGIGHISDAEVGYVCDKIFSTNYTSRKRKKYAVYIDNPDKSRVLFDLEEIAEAQKRYIDYTVSQKTGNGAIFLNCMEKLTMNSATETLKVRLAAAMDAGIDGLTLAAGLNLRSLDLIQDHPRFHDVRIGIIISSVRALAIFLKRAIRLDRLPDYIIVEGPLAGGHLGFGPLDWQRFDLKTSAKDRKSVV
;
A
#
# COMPACT_ATOMS: atom_id res chain seq x y z
N MET A 1 -33.46 -4.08 -2.87
CA MET A 1 -32.26 -4.10 -1.98
C MET A 1 -31.96 -2.64 -1.68
N ILE A 2 -32.08 -2.23 -0.43
CA ILE A 2 -31.77 -0.85 -0.05
C ILE A 2 -30.25 -0.80 0.10
N VAL A 3 -29.57 -0.10 -0.82
CA VAL A 3 -28.10 0.01 -0.89
C VAL A 3 -27.53 0.56 0.42
N ASP A 4 -28.29 1.39 1.12
CA ASP A 4 -27.91 2.02 2.39
C ASP A 4 -27.66 1.02 3.54
N ASN A 5 -28.21 -0.20 3.42
CA ASN A 5 -28.03 -1.26 4.44
C ASN A 5 -26.90 -2.24 4.12
N PHE A 6 -26.23 -2.09 2.97
CA PHE A 6 -25.08 -2.93 2.66
C PHE A 6 -23.89 -2.57 3.56
N ARG A 7 -23.21 -3.59 4.07
CA ARG A 7 -21.98 -3.45 4.84
C ARG A 7 -20.90 -4.34 4.24
N LEU A 8 -19.70 -3.78 4.13
CA LEU A 8 -18.54 -4.53 3.70
C LEU A 8 -18.02 -5.34 4.89
N GLN A 9 -18.00 -6.66 4.75
CA GLN A 9 -17.42 -7.55 5.76
C GLN A 9 -15.95 -7.78 5.45
N LEU A 10 -15.07 -7.40 6.35
CA LEU A 10 -13.63 -7.61 6.20
C LEU A 10 -12.98 -7.90 7.54
N GLY A 11 -12.39 -9.08 7.66
CA GLY A 11 -11.67 -9.49 8.86
C GLY A 11 -12.51 -9.50 10.13
N GLY A 12 -13.77 -9.93 10.04
CA GLY A 12 -14.69 -9.99 11.16
C GLY A 12 -15.27 -8.65 11.60
N LYS A 13 -14.99 -7.57 10.86
CA LYS A 13 -15.56 -6.24 11.09
C LYS A 13 -16.45 -5.81 9.91
N GLU A 14 -17.43 -4.97 10.23
CA GLU A 14 -18.32 -4.36 9.26
C GLU A 14 -17.91 -2.92 8.98
N TYR A 15 -17.87 -2.56 7.70
CA TYR A 15 -17.55 -1.21 7.25
C TYR A 15 -18.64 -0.65 6.34
N VAL A 16 -18.77 0.66 6.32
CA VAL A 16 -19.45 1.33 5.21
C VAL A 16 -18.68 1.00 3.92
N PRO A 17 -19.36 0.64 2.81
CA PRO A 17 -18.70 0.18 1.58
C PRO A 17 -18.04 1.32 0.80
N ILE A 18 -17.29 2.15 1.49
CA ILE A 18 -16.50 3.25 0.95
C ILE A 18 -15.03 2.98 1.26
N VAL A 19 -14.27 2.74 0.20
CA VAL A 19 -12.82 2.56 0.29
C VAL A 19 -12.18 3.64 -0.57
N VAL A 20 -11.48 4.58 0.06
CA VAL A 20 -10.67 5.56 -0.67
C VAL A 20 -9.33 4.94 -0.95
N GLY A 21 -9.06 4.65 -2.24
CA GLY A 21 -7.84 3.98 -2.68
C GLY A 21 -6.58 4.78 -2.37
N GLY A 22 -5.46 4.05 -2.22
CA GLY A 22 -4.15 4.67 -2.04
C GLY A 22 -3.69 5.38 -3.31
N MET A 23 -3.23 6.60 -3.14
CA MET A 23 -2.66 7.46 -4.18
C MET A 23 -1.22 7.84 -3.81
N GLY A 24 -0.61 8.69 -4.62
CA GLY A 24 0.77 9.09 -4.42
C GLY A 24 1.03 10.05 -3.25
N VAL A 25 2.25 10.59 -3.27
CA VAL A 25 2.79 11.48 -2.25
C VAL A 25 1.85 12.65 -1.97
N ASN A 26 1.51 12.84 -0.70
CA ASN A 26 0.72 13.97 -0.21
C ASN A 26 -0.67 14.15 -0.87
N ILE A 27 -1.23 13.06 -1.41
CA ILE A 27 -2.62 12.99 -1.89
C ILE A 27 -3.42 12.08 -0.96
N SER A 28 -2.93 10.87 -0.67
CA SER A 28 -3.45 10.02 0.40
C SER A 28 -2.89 10.50 1.75
N THR A 29 -3.50 11.54 2.27
CA THR A 29 -3.09 12.20 3.52
C THR A 29 -3.79 11.63 4.74
N THR A 30 -3.27 11.93 5.91
CA THR A 30 -3.91 11.64 7.20
C THR A 30 -5.34 12.19 7.26
N GLU A 31 -5.55 13.43 6.84
CA GLU A 31 -6.87 14.10 6.90
C GLU A 31 -7.90 13.39 6.05
N LEU A 32 -7.53 13.01 4.81
CA LEU A 32 -8.41 12.28 3.91
C LEU A 32 -8.75 10.90 4.48
N ALA A 33 -7.74 10.18 4.95
CA ALA A 33 -7.94 8.85 5.50
C ALA A 33 -8.82 8.86 6.75
N LEU A 34 -8.60 9.81 7.67
CA LEU A 34 -9.40 9.98 8.88
C LEU A 34 -10.84 10.42 8.57
N ALA A 35 -11.05 11.25 7.53
CA ALA A 35 -12.40 11.64 7.14
C ALA A 35 -13.25 10.41 6.75
N VAL A 36 -12.64 9.47 6.02
CA VAL A 36 -13.31 8.22 5.63
C VAL A 36 -13.49 7.27 6.83
N GLU A 37 -12.47 7.17 7.68
CA GLU A 37 -12.50 6.36 8.90
C GLU A 37 -13.65 6.79 9.83
N ARG A 38 -13.84 8.09 10.04
CA ARG A 38 -14.93 8.64 10.87
C ARG A 38 -16.33 8.28 10.35
N LEU A 39 -16.46 8.11 9.03
CA LEU A 39 -17.71 7.68 8.40
C LEU A 39 -17.89 6.15 8.42
N GLY A 40 -16.97 5.41 9.03
CA GLY A 40 -17.00 3.95 9.09
C GLY A 40 -16.49 3.24 7.84
N GLY A 41 -15.85 3.96 6.91
CA GLY A 41 -15.22 3.40 5.71
C GLY A 41 -13.74 3.06 5.92
N ILE A 42 -13.04 2.75 4.82
CA ILE A 42 -11.62 2.43 4.82
C ILE A 42 -10.85 3.54 4.10
N GLY A 43 -10.05 4.29 4.85
CA GLY A 43 -9.14 5.30 4.32
C GLY A 43 -7.74 4.74 4.09
N HIS A 44 -7.02 5.27 3.09
CA HIS A 44 -5.62 4.92 2.86
C HIS A 44 -4.72 6.12 3.07
N ILE A 45 -3.56 5.86 3.67
CA ILE A 45 -2.39 6.73 3.60
C ILE A 45 -1.33 6.11 2.68
N SER A 46 -0.41 6.90 2.17
CA SER A 46 0.64 6.43 1.25
C SER A 46 1.98 6.25 1.96
N ASP A 47 2.72 5.21 1.60
CA ASP A 47 4.10 4.99 2.05
C ASP A 47 5.16 5.70 1.18
N ALA A 48 4.73 6.43 0.16
CA ALA A 48 5.64 7.15 -0.71
C ALA A 48 6.16 8.44 -0.08
N GLU A 49 7.48 8.61 -0.08
CA GLU A 49 8.17 9.81 0.41
C GLU A 49 7.74 10.24 1.83
N VAL A 50 7.55 9.27 2.73
CA VAL A 50 7.07 9.52 4.10
C VAL A 50 7.98 10.48 4.86
N GLY A 51 9.30 10.46 4.63
CA GLY A 51 10.21 11.45 5.22
C GLY A 51 9.84 12.89 4.86
N TYR A 52 9.45 13.14 3.60
CA TYR A 52 8.97 14.46 3.18
C TYR A 52 7.63 14.83 3.85
N VAL A 53 6.74 13.88 4.01
CA VAL A 53 5.46 14.09 4.70
C VAL A 53 5.72 14.43 6.18
N CYS A 54 6.62 13.69 6.83
CA CYS A 54 7.05 13.96 8.21
C CYS A 54 7.67 15.35 8.36
N ASP A 55 8.51 15.79 7.41
CA ASP A 55 9.10 17.13 7.45
C ASP A 55 8.02 18.22 7.45
N LYS A 56 6.94 18.01 6.70
CA LYS A 56 5.81 18.95 6.66
C LYS A 56 4.97 18.96 7.93
N ILE A 57 4.69 17.80 8.49
CA ILE A 57 3.79 17.67 9.65
C ILE A 57 4.52 17.97 10.95
N PHE A 58 5.75 17.50 11.10
CA PHE A 58 6.48 17.50 12.37
C PHE A 58 7.69 18.44 12.38
N SER A 59 7.93 19.19 11.31
CA SER A 59 9.13 20.05 11.17
C SER A 59 10.43 19.25 11.35
N THR A 60 10.45 17.99 10.90
CA THR A 60 11.67 17.16 10.85
C THR A 60 12.57 17.58 9.69
N ASN A 61 13.69 16.92 9.50
CA ASN A 61 14.66 17.27 8.47
C ASN A 61 15.14 16.07 7.64
N TYR A 62 14.30 15.03 7.50
CA TYR A 62 14.61 13.81 6.74
C TYR A 62 15.05 14.12 5.31
N THR A 63 14.29 14.97 4.61
CA THR A 63 14.58 15.33 3.21
C THR A 63 15.91 16.07 3.09
N SER A 64 16.21 17.00 3.99
CA SER A 64 17.46 17.75 3.95
C SER A 64 18.66 16.88 4.32
N ARG A 65 18.53 15.98 5.29
CA ARG A 65 19.56 14.97 5.62
C ARG A 65 19.84 14.06 4.43
N LYS A 66 18.78 13.49 3.82
CA LYS A 66 18.86 12.67 2.62
C LYS A 66 19.58 13.40 1.48
N ARG A 67 19.18 14.65 1.19
CA ARG A 67 19.82 15.48 0.16
C ARG A 67 21.30 15.70 0.44
N LYS A 68 21.67 16.06 1.68
CA LYS A 68 23.06 16.28 2.08
C LYS A 68 23.88 15.00 1.96
N LYS A 69 23.35 13.86 2.44
CA LYS A 69 24.01 12.55 2.41
C LYS A 69 24.32 12.09 0.98
N TYR A 70 23.42 12.34 0.05
CA TYR A 70 23.54 11.87 -1.34
C TYR A 70 23.98 12.94 -2.33
N ALA A 71 24.32 14.15 -1.88
CA ALA A 71 24.75 15.24 -2.74
C ALA A 71 25.96 14.85 -3.62
N VAL A 72 26.90 14.09 -3.07
CA VAL A 72 28.10 13.61 -3.76
C VAL A 72 27.83 12.66 -4.93
N TYR A 73 26.61 12.13 -5.04
CA TYR A 73 26.20 11.21 -6.10
C TYR A 73 25.32 11.86 -7.17
N ILE A 74 25.01 13.16 -7.07
CA ILE A 74 24.06 13.84 -8.00
C ILE A 74 24.52 13.68 -9.44
N ASP A 75 25.78 13.99 -9.70
CA ASP A 75 26.36 13.96 -11.06
C ASP A 75 27.04 12.63 -11.38
N ASN A 76 27.01 11.66 -10.49
CA ASN A 76 27.58 10.34 -10.74
C ASN A 76 26.58 9.46 -11.50
N PRO A 77 26.91 8.95 -12.70
CA PRO A 77 26.05 8.04 -13.44
C PRO A 77 25.83 6.70 -12.70
N ASP A 78 26.82 6.26 -11.92
CA ASP A 78 26.69 5.07 -11.08
C ASP A 78 25.98 5.39 -9.77
N LYS A 79 24.70 5.04 -9.68
CA LYS A 79 23.87 5.17 -8.48
C LYS A 79 23.90 3.94 -7.58
N SER A 80 24.68 2.92 -7.88
CA SER A 80 24.72 1.65 -7.10
C SER A 80 25.13 1.84 -5.64
N ARG A 81 25.89 2.91 -5.35
CA ARG A 81 26.36 3.25 -3.98
C ARG A 81 25.37 4.07 -3.18
N VAL A 82 24.26 4.49 -3.77
CA VAL A 82 23.22 5.24 -3.05
C VAL A 82 22.38 4.23 -2.24
N LEU A 83 22.79 3.98 -1.01
CA LEU A 83 22.08 3.11 -0.08
C LEU A 83 21.22 3.96 0.84
N PHE A 84 19.96 3.55 0.99
CA PHE A 84 19.03 4.24 1.87
C PHE A 84 19.26 3.87 3.33
N ASP A 85 19.02 4.82 4.21
CA ASP A 85 19.08 4.63 5.65
C ASP A 85 17.80 3.91 6.11
N LEU A 86 17.94 2.64 6.47
CA LEU A 86 16.81 1.80 6.83
C LEU A 86 16.18 2.20 8.17
N GLU A 87 16.99 2.66 9.12
CA GLU A 87 16.53 3.14 10.43
C GLU A 87 15.71 4.43 10.27
N GLU A 88 16.20 5.36 9.44
CA GLU A 88 15.50 6.61 9.15
C GLU A 88 14.17 6.35 8.42
N ILE A 89 14.14 5.38 7.50
CA ILE A 89 12.90 4.95 6.82
C ILE A 89 11.91 4.38 7.83
N ALA A 90 12.37 3.49 8.72
CA ALA A 90 11.52 2.89 9.74
C ALA A 90 10.95 3.94 10.69
N GLU A 91 11.79 4.84 11.17
CA GLU A 91 11.38 5.92 12.09
C GLU A 91 10.33 6.82 11.46
N ALA A 92 10.57 7.30 10.23
CA ALA A 92 9.63 8.16 9.52
C ALA A 92 8.30 7.46 9.28
N GLN A 93 8.36 6.19 8.83
CA GLN A 93 7.17 5.37 8.56
C GLN A 93 6.34 5.18 9.83
N LYS A 94 6.98 4.76 10.92
CA LYS A 94 6.32 4.57 12.20
C LYS A 94 5.70 5.85 12.71
N ARG A 95 6.45 6.94 12.73
CA ARG A 95 6.00 8.26 13.20
C ARG A 95 4.74 8.74 12.46
N TYR A 96 4.73 8.61 11.14
CA TYR A 96 3.59 9.03 10.33
C TYR A 96 2.34 8.19 10.59
N ILE A 97 2.52 6.88 10.73
CA ILE A 97 1.40 5.96 10.99
C ILE A 97 0.88 6.13 12.42
N ASP A 98 1.75 6.17 13.43
CA ASP A 98 1.37 6.42 14.83
C ASP A 98 0.55 7.72 14.94
N TYR A 99 1.01 8.79 14.28
CA TYR A 99 0.28 10.06 14.22
C TYR A 99 -1.11 9.92 13.61
N THR A 100 -1.22 9.16 12.52
CA THR A 100 -2.52 8.97 11.85
C THR A 100 -3.45 8.08 12.69
N VAL A 101 -2.96 6.94 13.16
CA VAL A 101 -3.74 5.94 13.88
C VAL A 101 -4.22 6.48 15.24
N SER A 102 -3.40 7.28 15.93
CA SER A 102 -3.78 7.88 17.22
C SER A 102 -4.95 8.87 17.15
N GLN A 103 -5.28 9.36 15.95
CA GLN A 103 -6.38 10.30 15.72
C GLN A 103 -7.69 9.65 15.25
N LYS A 104 -7.75 8.33 15.18
CA LYS A 104 -8.97 7.61 14.84
C LYS A 104 -10.05 7.86 15.88
N THR A 105 -11.26 8.15 15.44
CA THR A 105 -12.41 8.41 16.31
C THR A 105 -13.67 7.68 15.88
N GLY A 106 -13.70 7.12 14.68
CA GLY A 106 -14.81 6.36 14.13
C GLY A 106 -14.63 4.85 14.25
N ASN A 107 -15.47 4.12 13.54
CA ASN A 107 -15.44 2.66 13.45
C ASN A 107 -14.78 2.14 12.16
N GLY A 108 -14.25 3.04 11.34
CA GLY A 108 -13.57 2.69 10.10
C GLY A 108 -12.16 2.16 10.31
N ALA A 109 -11.44 2.04 9.22
CA ALA A 109 -10.05 1.56 9.22
C ALA A 109 -9.12 2.51 8.46
N ILE A 110 -7.85 2.50 8.86
CA ILE A 110 -6.75 3.16 8.16
C ILE A 110 -5.82 2.09 7.59
N PHE A 111 -5.68 2.07 6.27
CA PHE A 111 -4.79 1.18 5.56
C PHE A 111 -3.61 1.96 4.98
N LEU A 112 -2.50 1.26 4.78
CA LEU A 112 -1.32 1.81 4.14
C LEU A 112 -1.22 1.28 2.70
N ASN A 113 -1.16 2.18 1.72
CA ASN A 113 -0.83 1.82 0.35
C ASN A 113 0.69 1.66 0.21
N CYS A 114 1.14 0.40 0.10
CA CYS A 114 2.55 0.05 0.04
C CYS A 114 2.98 -0.20 -1.40
N MET A 115 3.91 0.61 -1.90
CA MET A 115 4.49 0.41 -3.22
C MET A 115 5.69 -0.53 -3.16
N GLU A 116 5.66 -1.63 -3.93
CA GLU A 116 6.74 -2.63 -3.93
C GLU A 116 8.09 -2.01 -4.28
N LYS A 117 8.13 -1.20 -5.34
CA LYS A 117 9.37 -0.61 -5.87
C LYS A 117 9.38 0.90 -5.71
N LEU A 118 9.77 1.39 -4.56
CA LEU A 118 9.92 2.82 -4.29
C LEU A 118 11.36 3.31 -4.43
N THR A 119 12.34 2.45 -4.25
CA THR A 119 13.75 2.82 -4.28
C THR A 119 14.48 2.11 -5.42
N MET A 120 15.45 2.77 -6.02
CA MET A 120 16.26 2.20 -7.10
C MET A 120 17.18 1.09 -6.57
N ASN A 121 17.79 1.31 -5.41
CA ASN A 121 18.67 0.36 -4.75
C ASN A 121 18.02 -0.19 -3.48
N SER A 122 18.41 -1.40 -3.10
CA SER A 122 17.93 -2.06 -1.88
C SER A 122 16.39 -2.06 -1.77
N ALA A 123 15.71 -2.24 -2.90
CA ALA A 123 14.24 -2.13 -2.96
C ALA A 123 13.56 -3.14 -2.02
N THR A 124 14.11 -4.34 -1.89
CA THR A 124 13.59 -5.39 -1.02
C THR A 124 13.77 -5.05 0.46
N GLU A 125 14.95 -4.58 0.84
CA GLU A 125 15.28 -4.20 2.21
C GLU A 125 14.45 -2.99 2.66
N THR A 126 14.34 -1.99 1.82
CA THR A 126 13.50 -0.81 2.12
C THR A 126 12.02 -1.17 2.18
N LEU A 127 11.53 -2.09 1.35
CA LEU A 127 10.16 -2.60 1.44
C LEU A 127 9.93 -3.36 2.74
N LYS A 128 10.82 -4.27 3.11
CA LYS A 128 10.74 -5.01 4.37
C LYS A 128 10.60 -4.08 5.56
N VAL A 129 11.46 -3.09 5.63
CA VAL A 129 11.48 -2.11 6.73
C VAL A 129 10.20 -1.28 6.76
N ARG A 130 9.69 -0.83 5.62
CA ARG A 130 8.44 -0.06 5.54
C ARG A 130 7.23 -0.88 5.98
N LEU A 131 7.14 -2.14 5.55
CA LEU A 131 6.05 -3.03 5.94
C LEU A 131 6.10 -3.35 7.44
N ALA A 132 7.28 -3.71 7.96
CA ALA A 132 7.46 -4.01 9.38
C ALA A 132 7.12 -2.80 10.26
N ALA A 133 7.68 -1.63 9.96
CA ALA A 133 7.40 -0.39 10.69
C ALA A 133 5.91 -0.01 10.69
N ALA A 134 5.20 -0.28 9.58
CA ALA A 134 3.77 -0.06 9.50
C ALA A 134 2.98 -1.00 10.43
N MET A 135 3.39 -2.26 10.47
CA MET A 135 2.76 -3.24 11.36
C MET A 135 3.04 -2.94 12.82
N ASP A 136 4.27 -2.54 13.17
CA ASP A 136 4.65 -2.11 14.53
C ASP A 136 3.86 -0.87 14.99
N ALA A 137 3.59 0.06 14.07
CA ALA A 137 2.79 1.26 14.35
C ALA A 137 1.28 1.01 14.44
N GLY A 138 0.82 -0.24 14.35
CA GLY A 138 -0.57 -0.58 14.57
C GLY A 138 -1.52 -0.31 13.41
N ILE A 139 -1.02 -0.20 12.17
CA ILE A 139 -1.89 -0.03 10.99
C ILE A 139 -2.96 -1.12 10.91
N ASP A 140 -4.17 -0.81 10.48
CA ASP A 140 -5.26 -1.77 10.35
C ASP A 140 -5.07 -2.71 9.14
N GLY A 141 -4.45 -2.22 8.07
CA GLY A 141 -4.22 -3.02 6.87
C GLY A 141 -3.15 -2.47 5.94
N LEU A 142 -2.68 -3.35 5.05
CA LEU A 142 -1.68 -3.08 4.02
C LEU A 142 -2.29 -3.37 2.65
N THR A 143 -2.28 -2.41 1.74
CA THR A 143 -2.60 -2.62 0.32
C THR A 143 -1.30 -2.70 -0.45
N LEU A 144 -0.97 -3.88 -0.95
CA LEU A 144 0.24 -4.11 -1.73
C LEU A 144 0.02 -3.65 -3.17
N ALA A 145 0.72 -2.59 -3.57
CA ALA A 145 0.52 -1.87 -4.82
C ALA A 145 1.80 -1.81 -5.67
N ALA A 146 1.69 -1.27 -6.87
CA ALA A 146 2.80 -1.00 -7.80
C ALA A 146 3.68 -2.22 -8.11
N GLY A 147 3.07 -3.35 -8.39
CA GLY A 147 3.72 -4.60 -8.74
C GLY A 147 2.88 -5.83 -8.43
N LEU A 148 3.38 -7.02 -8.77
CA LEU A 148 2.71 -8.28 -8.44
C LEU A 148 2.92 -8.70 -6.98
N ASN A 149 3.82 -8.03 -6.27
CA ASN A 149 4.06 -8.16 -4.83
C ASN A 149 4.33 -9.61 -4.34
N LEU A 150 4.95 -10.43 -5.16
CA LEU A 150 5.17 -11.85 -4.87
C LEU A 150 6.05 -12.11 -3.65
N ARG A 151 6.94 -11.15 -3.32
CA ARG A 151 7.88 -11.26 -2.20
C ARG A 151 7.40 -10.56 -0.94
N SER A 152 6.40 -9.72 -1.04
CA SER A 152 5.98 -8.87 0.08
C SER A 152 5.54 -9.68 1.30
N LEU A 153 4.83 -10.79 1.09
CA LEU A 153 4.43 -11.68 2.18
C LEU A 153 5.62 -12.36 2.84
N ASP A 154 6.62 -12.83 2.06
CA ASP A 154 7.82 -13.46 2.61
C ASP A 154 8.63 -12.52 3.50
N LEU A 155 8.62 -11.23 3.19
CA LEU A 155 9.38 -10.24 3.94
C LEU A 155 8.83 -10.00 5.35
N ILE A 156 7.56 -10.31 5.57
CA ILE A 156 6.85 -10.04 6.81
C ILE A 156 6.27 -11.29 7.49
N GLN A 157 6.52 -12.49 6.96
CA GLN A 157 5.94 -13.75 7.47
C GLN A 157 6.26 -14.01 8.95
N ASP A 158 7.43 -13.57 9.42
CA ASP A 158 7.86 -13.76 10.80
C ASP A 158 7.40 -12.63 11.74
N HIS A 159 6.64 -11.66 11.23
CA HIS A 159 6.16 -10.55 12.04
C HIS A 159 4.99 -10.99 12.93
N PRO A 160 4.94 -10.61 14.24
CA PRO A 160 3.87 -11.04 15.15
C PRO A 160 2.46 -10.75 14.66
N ARG A 161 2.27 -9.66 13.91
CA ARG A 161 0.97 -9.24 13.35
C ARG A 161 0.68 -9.79 11.95
N PHE A 162 1.47 -10.75 11.45
CA PHE A 162 1.32 -11.25 10.08
C PHE A 162 -0.08 -11.78 9.76
N HIS A 163 -0.71 -12.45 10.72
CA HIS A 163 -2.06 -12.98 10.57
C HIS A 163 -3.17 -12.00 11.00
N ASP A 164 -2.85 -10.93 11.73
CA ASP A 164 -3.83 -9.98 12.27
C ASP A 164 -4.06 -8.78 11.33
N VAL A 165 -2.99 -8.27 10.70
CA VAL A 165 -3.09 -7.13 9.77
C VAL A 165 -3.85 -7.53 8.52
N ARG A 166 -4.75 -6.69 8.02
CA ARG A 166 -5.47 -6.96 6.77
C ARG A 166 -4.55 -6.74 5.58
N ILE A 167 -4.50 -7.69 4.66
CA ILE A 167 -3.66 -7.61 3.47
C ILE A 167 -4.53 -7.60 2.23
N GLY A 168 -4.40 -6.55 1.44
CA GLY A 168 -5.02 -6.42 0.13
C GLY A 168 -3.98 -6.41 -0.98
N ILE A 169 -4.39 -6.83 -2.15
CA ILE A 169 -3.58 -6.80 -3.36
C ILE A 169 -4.32 -6.09 -4.49
N ILE A 170 -3.57 -5.46 -5.37
CA ILE A 170 -4.09 -4.85 -6.60
C ILE A 170 -3.68 -5.74 -7.77
N ILE A 171 -4.67 -6.18 -8.55
CA ILE A 171 -4.46 -7.05 -9.71
C ILE A 171 -5.24 -6.58 -10.92
N SER A 172 -4.71 -6.84 -12.11
CA SER A 172 -5.34 -6.49 -13.40
C SER A 172 -5.76 -7.72 -14.22
N SER A 173 -5.40 -8.93 -13.78
CA SER A 173 -5.71 -10.16 -14.53
C SER A 173 -5.83 -11.39 -13.63
N VAL A 174 -6.61 -12.37 -14.10
CA VAL A 174 -6.72 -13.69 -13.46
C VAL A 174 -5.38 -14.40 -13.36
N ARG A 175 -4.52 -14.24 -14.36
CA ARG A 175 -3.17 -14.82 -14.34
C ARG A 175 -2.33 -14.24 -13.20
N ALA A 176 -2.34 -12.93 -13.01
CA ALA A 176 -1.63 -12.26 -11.92
C ALA A 176 -2.14 -12.75 -10.57
N LEU A 177 -3.46 -12.84 -10.39
CA LEU A 177 -4.07 -13.39 -9.20
C LEU A 177 -3.62 -14.83 -8.93
N ALA A 178 -3.69 -15.71 -9.93
CA ALA A 178 -3.31 -17.12 -9.77
C ALA A 178 -1.84 -17.28 -9.36
N ILE A 179 -0.93 -16.44 -9.90
CA ILE A 179 0.48 -16.45 -9.52
C ILE A 179 0.65 -16.01 -8.07
N PHE A 180 -0.02 -14.93 -7.66
CA PHE A 180 0.03 -14.45 -6.28
C PHE A 180 -0.53 -15.48 -5.30
N LEU A 181 -1.70 -16.05 -5.57
CA LEU A 181 -2.34 -17.04 -4.69
C LEU A 181 -1.50 -18.30 -4.51
N LYS A 182 -0.79 -18.77 -5.53
CA LYS A 182 0.16 -19.89 -5.39
C LYS A 182 1.24 -19.61 -4.35
N ARG A 183 1.68 -18.37 -4.21
CA ARG A 183 2.65 -17.97 -3.19
C ARG A 183 1.99 -17.83 -1.83
N ALA A 184 0.87 -17.14 -1.78
CA ALA A 184 0.09 -16.89 -0.57
C ALA A 184 -0.30 -18.19 0.15
N ILE A 185 -0.76 -19.21 -0.59
CA ILE A 185 -1.11 -20.54 -0.05
C ILE A 185 0.09 -21.21 0.63
N ARG A 186 1.31 -21.08 0.08
CA ARG A 186 2.52 -21.69 0.67
C ARG A 186 2.90 -21.05 2.01
N LEU A 187 2.48 -19.82 2.24
CA LEU A 187 2.73 -19.07 3.46
C LEU A 187 1.54 -19.11 4.42
N ASP A 188 0.51 -19.90 4.08
CA ASP A 188 -0.75 -19.95 4.84
C ASP A 188 -1.35 -18.54 5.08
N ARG A 189 -1.22 -17.66 4.07
CA ARG A 189 -1.65 -16.25 4.17
C ARG A 189 -2.29 -15.77 2.87
N LEU A 190 -3.59 -16.01 2.75
CA LEU A 190 -4.38 -15.43 1.65
C LEU A 190 -4.60 -13.94 1.87
N PRO A 191 -4.76 -13.15 0.79
CA PRO A 191 -5.19 -11.77 0.92
C PRO A 191 -6.60 -11.70 1.51
N ASP A 192 -6.85 -10.70 2.35
CA ASP A 192 -8.18 -10.46 2.93
C ASP A 192 -9.12 -9.81 1.91
N TYR A 193 -8.56 -9.09 0.92
CA TYR A 193 -9.33 -8.47 -0.16
C TYR A 193 -8.48 -8.29 -1.42
N ILE A 194 -9.18 -8.13 -2.53
CA ILE A 194 -8.58 -7.97 -3.85
C ILE A 194 -9.17 -6.72 -4.50
N ILE A 195 -8.31 -5.82 -4.97
CA ILE A 195 -8.68 -4.68 -5.80
C ILE A 195 -8.48 -5.07 -7.25
N VAL A 196 -9.54 -5.11 -8.02
CA VAL A 196 -9.47 -5.37 -9.46
C VAL A 196 -9.28 -4.05 -10.19
N GLU A 197 -8.09 -3.88 -10.75
CA GLU A 197 -7.72 -2.68 -11.49
C GLU A 197 -8.18 -2.77 -12.95
N GLY A 198 -8.86 -1.73 -13.43
CA GLY A 198 -9.21 -1.58 -14.84
C GLY A 198 -8.15 -0.76 -15.60
N PRO A 199 -8.16 -0.80 -16.95
CA PRO A 199 -7.17 -0.08 -17.76
C PRO A 199 -7.31 1.44 -17.73
N LEU A 200 -8.40 1.95 -17.18
CA LEU A 200 -8.63 3.39 -16.98
C LEU A 200 -8.22 3.85 -15.58
N ALA A 201 -7.63 2.97 -14.76
CA ALA A 201 -7.08 3.36 -13.48
C ALA A 201 -5.88 4.30 -13.67
N GLY A 202 -5.70 5.23 -12.75
CA GLY A 202 -4.54 6.11 -12.73
C GLY A 202 -3.32 5.47 -12.07
N GLY A 203 -2.13 6.03 -12.31
CA GLY A 203 -0.88 5.60 -11.69
C GLY A 203 -0.19 4.44 -12.40
N HIS A 204 0.38 3.52 -11.62
CA HIS A 204 1.06 2.34 -12.15
C HIS A 204 0.03 1.33 -12.66
N LEU A 205 -0.01 1.12 -13.97
CA LEU A 205 -0.96 0.20 -14.58
C LEU A 205 -0.42 -1.24 -14.59
N GLY A 206 -1.25 -2.19 -14.17
CA GLY A 206 -1.00 -3.63 -14.31
C GLY A 206 -1.24 -4.18 -15.71
N PHE A 207 -1.38 -3.30 -16.73
CA PHE A 207 -1.63 -3.63 -18.12
C PHE A 207 -0.40 -3.32 -18.97
N GLY A 208 -0.08 -4.21 -19.92
CA GLY A 208 0.94 -3.93 -20.94
C GLY A 208 0.47 -2.88 -21.97
N PRO A 209 1.40 -2.23 -22.68
CA PRO A 209 1.06 -1.17 -23.64
C PRO A 209 0.07 -1.59 -24.75
N LEU A 210 0.00 -2.88 -25.06
CA LEU A 210 -0.94 -3.43 -26.06
C LEU A 210 -2.24 -3.95 -25.45
N ASP A 211 -2.27 -4.22 -24.17
CA ASP A 211 -3.43 -4.82 -23.51
C ASP A 211 -4.56 -3.81 -23.35
N TRP A 212 -4.24 -2.56 -23.02
CA TRP A 212 -5.23 -1.50 -22.86
C TRP A 212 -5.95 -1.16 -24.18
N GLN A 213 -5.28 -1.29 -25.32
CA GLN A 213 -5.88 -1.05 -26.64
C GLN A 213 -6.88 -2.14 -27.04
N ARG A 214 -6.72 -3.35 -26.48
CA ARG A 214 -7.61 -4.50 -26.71
C ARG A 214 -8.67 -4.65 -25.65
N PHE A 215 -8.73 -3.72 -24.71
CA PHE A 215 -9.66 -3.80 -23.62
C PHE A 215 -11.10 -3.65 -24.09
N ASP A 216 -11.83 -4.74 -24.03
CA ASP A 216 -13.29 -4.77 -24.24
C ASP A 216 -13.98 -4.84 -22.88
N LEU A 217 -14.81 -3.85 -22.58
CA LEU A 217 -15.62 -3.80 -21.36
C LEU A 217 -16.48 -5.05 -21.17
N LYS A 218 -16.95 -5.68 -22.26
CA LYS A 218 -17.74 -6.92 -22.21
C LYS A 218 -16.90 -8.13 -21.81
N THR A 219 -15.68 -8.22 -22.31
CA THR A 219 -14.75 -9.30 -21.98
C THR A 219 -14.26 -9.16 -20.54
N SER A 220 -13.93 -7.95 -20.10
CA SER A 220 -13.53 -7.71 -18.72
C SER A 220 -14.66 -7.94 -17.70
N ALA A 221 -15.92 -7.74 -18.10
CA ALA A 221 -17.05 -8.07 -17.25
C ALA A 221 -17.24 -9.58 -17.07
N LYS A 222 -16.85 -10.40 -18.06
CA LYS A 222 -16.81 -11.85 -17.94
C LYS A 222 -15.66 -12.32 -17.06
N ASP A 223 -14.48 -11.71 -17.21
CA ASP A 223 -13.32 -12.00 -16.35
C ASP A 223 -13.56 -11.59 -14.89
N ARG A 224 -14.31 -10.52 -14.65
CA ARG A 224 -14.73 -10.11 -13.29
C ARG A 224 -15.64 -11.13 -12.61
N LYS A 225 -16.45 -11.87 -13.36
CA LYS A 225 -17.30 -12.94 -12.80
C LYS A 225 -16.54 -14.19 -12.42
N SER A 226 -15.31 -14.36 -12.92
CA SER A 226 -14.45 -15.51 -12.58
C SER A 226 -13.51 -15.25 -11.41
N VAL A 227 -13.54 -14.04 -10.82
CA VAL A 227 -12.66 -13.60 -9.74
C VAL A 227 -13.43 -13.42 -8.40
N VAL A 228 -14.73 -13.70 -8.39
CA VAL A 228 -15.56 -13.67 -7.17
C VAL A 228 -15.56 -15.03 -6.49
#